data_483276717addcfb57ef81db96ca4989b
#
_entry.id   483276717addcfb57ef81db96ca4989b
#
_cell.length_a   1.000
_cell.length_b   1.000
_cell.length_c   1.000
_cell.angle_alpha   90.00
_cell.angle_beta   90.00
_cell.angle_gamma   90.00
#
_symmetry.space_group_name_H-M   'P 1'
#
loop_
_entity.id
_entity.type
_entity.pdbx_description
1 polymer ?
#
loop_
_entity_poly.entity_id
_entity_poly.type
_entity_poly.pdbx_seq_one_letter_code
_entity_poly.pdbx_strand_id
1 'polypeptide(L)'
;MDIPDLSPGFIGASFAASFAACFFSSLAGGGAGLILLPILLLLGLPFVNALACHKLAVGFIGLGSGYRYMKAGLIDWRIFWWTGLTGVPLVIFGTRFASRLSGDAMRPILGIIILTMVAAALLRRTDYQQHQPRPMTLRLWLLASLLLLPMAFYSGWITAGAGIFTTYLYLLFFRYDQLHATAMTLSANGIFWNMVGAGSHIFLGHTVWALAPGLIGGALLGSYCGASLGIKKGNQFLRFIFLLSASITALLLLR
;
A
#
# COMPACT_ATOMS: atom_id res chain seq x y z
N MET A 1 -4.68 5.20 -26.63
CA MET A 1 -4.92 6.18 -25.55
C MET A 1 -3.62 6.93 -25.35
N ASP A 2 -3.64 8.21 -25.61
CA ASP A 2 -2.44 9.04 -25.53
C ASP A 2 -2.09 9.29 -24.06
N ILE A 3 -0.82 9.07 -23.73
CA ILE A 3 -0.26 9.44 -22.42
C ILE A 3 -0.22 10.98 -22.38
N PRO A 4 -0.66 11.64 -21.27
CA PRO A 4 -0.66 13.10 -21.20
C PRO A 4 0.73 13.69 -21.46
N ASP A 5 0.76 14.93 -21.93
CA ASP A 5 2.01 15.64 -22.21
C ASP A 5 2.84 15.74 -20.92
N LEU A 6 4.03 15.12 -20.95
CA LEU A 6 4.91 14.96 -19.79
C LEU A 6 5.72 16.24 -19.49
N SER A 7 5.00 17.34 -19.27
CA SER A 7 5.60 18.63 -18.92
C SER A 7 6.36 18.55 -17.58
N PRO A 8 7.34 19.43 -17.33
CA PRO A 8 8.00 19.53 -16.04
C PRO A 8 7.04 19.71 -14.85
N GLY A 9 5.92 20.42 -15.07
CA GLY A 9 4.84 20.58 -14.09
C GLY A 9 4.15 19.26 -13.74
N PHE A 10 3.93 18.39 -14.73
CA PHE A 10 3.35 17.07 -14.54
C PHE A 10 4.27 16.15 -13.70
N ILE A 11 5.59 16.20 -13.97
CA ILE A 11 6.59 15.44 -13.21
C ILE A 11 6.65 15.97 -11.76
N GLY A 12 6.63 17.27 -11.56
CA GLY A 12 6.58 17.90 -10.23
C GLY A 12 5.32 17.53 -9.45
N ALA A 13 4.16 17.52 -10.10
CA ALA A 13 2.90 17.09 -9.50
C ALA A 13 2.93 15.61 -9.09
N SER A 14 3.52 14.73 -9.91
CA SER A 14 3.67 13.31 -9.61
C SER A 14 4.60 13.08 -8.42
N PHE A 15 5.68 13.85 -8.28
CA PHE A 15 6.56 13.82 -7.10
C PHE A 15 5.79 14.22 -5.84
N ALA A 16 5.09 15.37 -5.87
CA ALA A 16 4.33 15.87 -4.73
C ALA A 16 3.23 14.89 -4.30
N ALA A 17 2.49 14.33 -5.27
CA ALA A 17 1.47 13.32 -5.04
C ALA A 17 2.05 12.04 -4.41
N SER A 18 3.17 11.55 -4.94
CA SER A 18 3.88 10.38 -4.42
C SER A 18 4.42 10.64 -3.01
N PHE A 19 5.04 11.80 -2.78
CA PHE A 19 5.51 12.20 -1.45
C PHE A 19 4.38 12.20 -0.43
N ALA A 20 3.28 12.91 -0.72
CA ALA A 20 2.15 13.03 0.19
C ALA A 20 1.50 11.66 0.45
N ALA A 21 1.21 10.89 -0.61
CA ALA A 21 0.60 9.58 -0.48
C ALA A 21 1.45 8.61 0.33
N CYS A 22 2.76 8.58 0.10
CA CYS A 22 3.68 7.69 0.79
C CYS A 22 3.97 8.16 2.23
N PHE A 23 3.98 9.46 2.48
CA PHE A 23 4.07 10.04 3.82
C PHE A 23 2.88 9.64 4.68
N PHE A 24 1.64 9.87 4.20
CA PHE A 24 0.43 9.50 4.94
C PHE A 24 0.27 7.99 5.07
N SER A 25 0.59 7.23 4.03
CA SER A 25 0.60 5.76 4.08
C SER A 25 1.53 5.23 5.17
N SER A 26 2.69 5.84 5.34
CA SER A 26 3.67 5.45 6.36
C SER A 26 3.23 5.82 7.78
N LEU A 27 2.30 6.75 7.93
CA LEU A 27 1.65 7.05 9.21
C LEU A 27 0.45 6.14 9.47
N ALA A 28 -0.26 5.74 8.43
CA ALA A 28 -1.55 5.04 8.54
C ALA A 28 -1.43 3.51 8.52
N GLY A 29 -0.28 2.95 8.21
CA GLY A 29 -0.14 1.50 8.06
C GLY A 29 -0.61 0.96 6.72
N GLY A 30 -0.51 1.77 5.67
CA GLY A 30 -0.94 1.45 4.32
C GLY A 30 -1.91 2.49 3.76
N GLY A 31 -2.39 2.26 2.55
CA GLY A 31 -3.37 3.15 1.93
C GLY A 31 -2.78 4.16 0.92
N ALA A 32 -1.50 4.08 0.55
CA ALA A 32 -0.96 4.90 -0.52
C ALA A 32 -1.78 4.81 -1.82
N GLY A 33 -2.36 3.64 -2.09
CA GLY A 33 -3.23 3.41 -3.24
C GLY A 33 -4.56 4.15 -3.17
N LEU A 34 -5.01 4.51 -1.98
CA LEU A 34 -6.22 5.33 -1.79
C LEU A 34 -5.99 6.80 -2.17
N ILE A 35 -4.75 7.24 -2.21
CA ILE A 35 -4.39 8.63 -2.52
C ILE A 35 -3.70 8.71 -3.89
N LEU A 36 -2.61 7.97 -4.09
CA LEU A 36 -1.79 8.11 -5.29
C LEU A 36 -2.49 7.59 -6.55
N LEU A 37 -3.17 6.45 -6.47
CA LEU A 37 -3.80 5.87 -7.66
C LEU A 37 -4.91 6.78 -8.21
N PRO A 38 -5.87 7.30 -7.40
CA PRO A 38 -6.83 8.29 -7.89
C PRO A 38 -6.17 9.55 -8.47
N ILE A 39 -5.11 10.07 -7.83
CA ILE A 39 -4.42 11.26 -8.36
C ILE A 39 -3.82 10.98 -9.74
N LEU A 40 -3.16 9.83 -9.94
CA LEU A 40 -2.61 9.47 -11.24
C LEU A 40 -3.70 9.30 -12.30
N LEU A 41 -4.88 8.78 -11.94
CA LEU A 41 -6.05 8.69 -12.83
C LEU A 41 -6.60 10.07 -13.18
N LEU A 42 -6.69 10.99 -12.20
CA LEU A 42 -7.12 12.38 -12.41
C LEU A 42 -6.12 13.17 -13.27
N LEU A 43 -4.85 12.84 -13.20
CA LEU A 43 -3.81 13.36 -14.08
C LEU A 43 -3.91 12.81 -15.52
N GLY A 44 -4.89 11.95 -15.80
CA GLY A 44 -5.19 11.44 -17.14
C GLY A 44 -4.44 10.16 -17.54
N LEU A 45 -3.72 9.49 -16.62
CA LEU A 45 -3.12 8.22 -16.95
C LEU A 45 -4.19 7.14 -17.16
N PRO A 46 -4.03 6.26 -18.17
CA PRO A 46 -4.84 5.05 -18.27
C PRO A 46 -4.70 4.18 -17.01
N PHE A 47 -5.77 3.46 -16.62
CA PHE A 47 -5.80 2.72 -15.37
C PHE A 47 -4.58 1.81 -15.14
N VAL A 48 -4.20 1.04 -16.16
CA VAL A 48 -3.09 0.07 -16.06
C VAL A 48 -1.74 0.79 -15.90
N ASN A 49 -1.54 1.92 -16.58
CA ASN A 49 -0.34 2.76 -16.44
C ASN A 49 -0.29 3.44 -15.07
N ALA A 50 -1.43 3.96 -14.59
CA ALA A 50 -1.54 4.53 -13.25
C ALA A 50 -1.23 3.46 -12.17
N LEU A 51 -1.75 2.24 -12.34
CA LEU A 51 -1.47 1.11 -11.46
C LEU A 51 0.02 0.73 -11.48
N ALA A 52 0.64 0.67 -12.65
CA ALA A 52 2.07 0.39 -12.82
C ALA A 52 2.94 1.45 -12.10
N CYS A 53 2.65 2.73 -12.34
CA CYS A 53 3.33 3.86 -11.70
C CYS A 53 3.13 3.87 -10.18
N HIS A 54 1.92 3.58 -9.72
CA HIS A 54 1.62 3.42 -8.30
C HIS A 54 2.42 2.28 -7.66
N LYS A 55 2.43 1.09 -8.29
CA LYS A 55 3.21 -0.07 -7.83
C LYS A 55 4.69 0.25 -7.70
N LEU A 56 5.24 0.96 -8.70
CA LEU A 56 6.63 1.41 -8.67
C LEU A 56 6.88 2.31 -7.46
N ALA A 57 6.09 3.36 -7.27
CA ALA A 57 6.23 4.27 -6.14
C ALA A 57 6.13 3.53 -4.80
N VAL A 58 5.07 2.74 -4.60
CA VAL A 58 4.82 2.04 -3.33
C VAL A 58 5.83 0.93 -3.05
N GLY A 59 6.45 0.35 -4.08
CA GLY A 59 7.60 -0.53 -3.89
C GLY A 59 8.72 0.15 -3.10
N PHE A 60 9.02 1.40 -3.41
CA PHE A 60 10.05 2.19 -2.72
C PHE A 60 9.64 2.65 -1.31
N ILE A 61 8.35 2.61 -0.93
CA ILE A 61 7.94 2.74 0.49
C ILE A 61 8.65 1.66 1.33
N GLY A 62 8.73 0.44 0.83
CA GLY A 62 9.39 -0.67 1.52
C GLY A 62 10.85 -0.37 1.86
N LEU A 63 11.55 0.39 1.02
CA LEU A 63 12.92 0.82 1.27
C LEU A 63 12.97 2.03 2.21
N GLY A 64 12.19 3.08 1.94
CA GLY A 64 12.21 4.32 2.74
C GLY A 64 11.73 4.11 4.17
N SER A 65 10.50 3.64 4.36
CA SER A 65 9.93 3.35 5.68
C SER A 65 10.53 2.10 6.31
N GLY A 66 10.78 1.04 5.52
CA GLY A 66 11.37 -0.20 5.99
C GLY A 66 12.71 -0.01 6.66
N TYR A 67 13.58 0.83 6.10
CA TYR A 67 14.85 1.18 6.72
C TYR A 67 14.65 1.82 8.11
N ARG A 68 13.66 2.72 8.25
CA ARG A 68 13.35 3.37 9.54
C ARG A 68 12.81 2.39 10.56
N TYR A 69 11.89 1.51 10.15
CA TYR A 69 11.31 0.50 11.02
C TYR A 69 12.30 -0.59 11.41
N MET A 70 13.18 -0.99 10.50
CA MET A 70 14.28 -1.90 10.78
C MET A 70 15.22 -1.34 11.85
N LYS A 71 15.64 -0.06 11.71
CA LYS A 71 16.48 0.62 12.72
C LYS A 71 15.79 0.77 14.07
N ALA A 72 14.47 0.84 14.10
CA ALA A 72 13.68 0.91 15.32
C ALA A 72 13.38 -0.46 15.94
N GLY A 73 13.86 -1.57 15.34
CA GLY A 73 13.65 -2.93 15.86
C GLY A 73 12.20 -3.44 15.72
N LEU A 74 11.41 -2.88 14.78
CA LEU A 74 9.98 -3.17 14.63
C LEU A 74 9.69 -4.28 13.62
N ILE A 75 10.71 -4.92 13.06
CA ILE A 75 10.56 -5.95 12.03
C ILE A 75 10.73 -7.35 12.63
N ASP A 76 9.67 -8.14 12.60
CA ASP A 76 9.74 -9.59 12.81
C ASP A 76 10.16 -10.24 11.49
N TRP A 77 11.45 -10.61 11.40
CA TRP A 77 12.05 -11.15 10.18
C TRP A 77 11.40 -12.45 9.72
N ARG A 78 10.93 -13.30 10.64
CA ARG A 78 10.27 -14.56 10.31
C ARG A 78 8.96 -14.30 9.57
N ILE A 79 8.13 -13.42 10.10
CA ILE A 79 6.85 -13.05 9.50
C ILE A 79 7.05 -12.19 8.24
N PHE A 80 8.09 -11.35 8.22
CA PHE A 80 8.45 -10.54 7.04
C PHE A 80 8.73 -11.42 5.82
N TRP A 81 9.59 -12.43 5.95
CA TRP A 81 9.90 -13.33 4.86
C TRP A 81 8.72 -14.22 4.48
N TRP A 82 7.99 -14.72 5.47
CA TRP A 82 6.78 -15.50 5.22
C TRP A 82 5.73 -14.69 4.45
N THR A 83 5.38 -13.47 4.88
CA THR A 83 4.41 -12.61 4.18
C THR A 83 4.86 -12.31 2.76
N GLY A 84 6.15 -11.94 2.62
CA GLY A 84 6.73 -11.59 1.33
C GLY A 84 6.64 -12.74 0.35
N LEU A 85 7.29 -13.84 0.67
CA LEU A 85 7.46 -14.97 -0.25
C LEU A 85 6.14 -15.70 -0.55
N THR A 86 5.28 -15.89 0.46
CA THR A 86 4.00 -16.58 0.28
C THR A 86 3.07 -15.80 -0.68
N GLY A 87 3.11 -14.46 -0.65
CA GLY A 87 2.23 -13.64 -1.48
C GLY A 87 2.72 -13.42 -2.92
N VAL A 88 4.02 -13.52 -3.18
CA VAL A 88 4.62 -13.20 -4.51
C VAL A 88 3.91 -13.89 -5.69
N PRO A 89 3.65 -15.20 -5.70
CA PRO A 89 2.98 -15.85 -6.84
C PRO A 89 1.62 -15.24 -7.14
N LEU A 90 0.84 -14.95 -6.08
CA LEU A 90 -0.52 -14.41 -6.20
C LEU A 90 -0.51 -12.94 -6.65
N VAL A 91 0.49 -12.16 -6.24
CA VAL A 91 0.68 -10.79 -6.74
C VAL A 91 0.94 -10.80 -8.25
N ILE A 92 1.82 -11.68 -8.74
CA ILE A 92 2.09 -11.81 -10.19
C ILE A 92 0.81 -12.18 -10.93
N PHE A 93 0.06 -13.14 -10.40
CA PHE A 93 -1.21 -13.57 -11.00
C PHE A 93 -2.25 -12.44 -11.01
N GLY A 94 -2.41 -11.73 -9.90
CA GLY A 94 -3.30 -10.56 -9.79
C GLY A 94 -2.92 -9.43 -10.75
N THR A 95 -1.61 -9.15 -10.91
CA THR A 95 -1.12 -8.14 -11.86
C THR A 95 -1.45 -8.50 -13.31
N ARG A 96 -1.24 -9.77 -13.70
CA ARG A 96 -1.63 -10.25 -15.03
C ARG A 96 -3.13 -10.23 -15.24
N PHE A 97 -3.91 -10.52 -14.21
CA PHE A 97 -5.36 -10.42 -14.26
C PHE A 97 -5.82 -8.98 -14.48
N ALA A 98 -5.24 -8.00 -13.75
CA ALA A 98 -5.52 -6.58 -13.92
C ALA A 98 -5.28 -6.09 -15.36
N SER A 99 -4.23 -6.59 -16.01
CA SER A 99 -3.86 -6.20 -17.37
C SER A 99 -4.84 -6.68 -18.44
N ARG A 100 -5.73 -7.63 -18.11
CA ARG A 100 -6.74 -8.16 -19.03
C ARG A 100 -8.10 -7.48 -18.92
N LEU A 101 -8.28 -6.61 -17.94
CA LEU A 101 -9.55 -5.93 -17.67
C LEU A 101 -9.56 -4.54 -18.29
N SER A 102 -10.72 -4.10 -18.76
CA SER A 102 -10.91 -2.74 -19.26
C SER A 102 -10.81 -1.72 -18.12
N GLY A 103 -10.17 -0.57 -18.38
CA GLY A 103 -10.07 0.51 -17.41
C GLY A 103 -11.42 1.04 -16.93
N ASP A 104 -12.43 1.01 -17.79
CA ASP A 104 -13.78 1.48 -17.47
C ASP A 104 -14.48 0.61 -16.43
N ALA A 105 -14.26 -0.71 -16.46
CA ALA A 105 -14.77 -1.63 -15.45
C ALA A 105 -14.04 -1.48 -14.12
N MET A 106 -12.76 -1.08 -14.14
CA MET A 106 -11.93 -1.00 -12.92
C MET A 106 -12.23 0.21 -12.05
N ARG A 107 -12.60 1.34 -12.64
CA ARG A 107 -12.90 2.58 -11.90
C ARG A 107 -14.03 2.41 -10.87
N PRO A 108 -15.25 1.93 -11.23
CA PRO A 108 -16.32 1.74 -10.25
C PRO A 108 -16.01 0.66 -9.22
N ILE A 109 -15.34 -0.44 -9.62
CA ILE A 109 -14.90 -1.49 -8.69
C ILE A 109 -13.95 -0.90 -7.63
N LEU A 110 -12.97 -0.10 -8.06
CA LEU A 110 -12.06 0.60 -7.16
C LEU A 110 -12.83 1.49 -6.18
N GLY A 111 -13.79 2.29 -6.67
CA GLY A 111 -14.62 3.17 -5.85
C GLY A 111 -15.38 2.41 -4.77
N ILE A 112 -16.07 1.32 -5.13
CA ILE A 112 -16.83 0.49 -4.19
C ILE A 112 -15.91 -0.12 -3.13
N ILE A 113 -14.75 -0.64 -3.54
CA ILE A 113 -13.80 -1.25 -2.60
C ILE A 113 -13.27 -0.21 -1.62
N ILE A 114 -12.89 0.97 -2.10
CA ILE A 114 -12.40 2.04 -1.22
C ILE A 114 -13.49 2.45 -0.22
N LEU A 115 -14.74 2.62 -0.65
CA LEU A 115 -15.86 2.98 0.23
C LEU A 115 -16.13 1.91 1.29
N THR A 116 -16.14 0.64 0.90
CA THR A 116 -16.34 -0.47 1.87
C THR A 116 -15.20 -0.55 2.88
N MET A 117 -13.97 -0.31 2.47
CA MET A 117 -12.83 -0.30 3.37
C MET A 117 -12.86 0.86 4.36
N VAL A 118 -13.25 2.05 3.90
CA VAL A 118 -13.42 3.21 4.76
C VAL A 118 -14.53 2.97 5.79
N ALA A 119 -15.68 2.47 5.34
CA ALA A 119 -16.78 2.12 6.24
C ALA A 119 -16.32 1.09 7.30
N ALA A 120 -15.62 0.05 6.90
CA ALA A 120 -15.08 -0.95 7.83
C ALA A 120 -14.07 -0.36 8.82
N ALA A 121 -13.22 0.58 8.37
CA ALA A 121 -12.25 1.25 9.23
C ALA A 121 -12.90 2.17 10.27
N LEU A 122 -13.98 2.88 9.90
CA LEU A 122 -14.74 3.75 10.80
C LEU A 122 -15.54 2.97 11.85
N LEU A 123 -16.10 1.83 11.46
CA LEU A 123 -16.93 1.01 12.36
C LEU A 123 -16.12 0.24 13.42
N ARG A 124 -14.83 0.01 13.22
CA ARG A 124 -14.00 -0.76 14.16
C ARG A 124 -13.34 0.12 15.22
N ARG A 125 -13.81 -0.02 16.46
CA ARG A 125 -13.23 0.57 17.69
C ARG A 125 -12.28 -0.40 18.38
N THR A 126 -11.26 -0.91 17.71
CA THR A 126 -10.34 -1.86 18.37
C THR A 126 -9.14 -1.11 18.95
N ASP A 127 -8.84 -1.37 20.20
CA ASP A 127 -7.70 -0.79 20.91
C ASP A 127 -6.47 -1.70 20.74
N TYR A 128 -5.56 -1.29 19.84
CA TYR A 128 -4.34 -2.04 19.51
C TYR A 128 -3.10 -1.36 20.11
N GLN A 129 -3.15 -1.05 21.41
CA GLN A 129 -2.08 -0.32 22.08
C GLN A 129 -0.95 -1.23 22.60
N GLN A 130 -1.22 -2.52 22.78
CA GLN A 130 -0.25 -3.45 23.37
C GLN A 130 0.26 -4.46 22.34
N HIS A 131 1.58 -4.52 22.21
CA HIS A 131 2.26 -5.55 21.43
C HIS A 131 2.32 -6.85 22.22
N GLN A 132 1.45 -7.80 21.91
CA GLN A 132 1.39 -9.12 22.54
C GLN A 132 1.38 -10.21 21.45
N PRO A 133 2.51 -10.45 20.78
CA PRO A 133 2.57 -11.39 19.66
C PRO A 133 2.14 -12.79 20.10
N ARG A 134 1.28 -13.41 19.29
CA ARG A 134 0.78 -14.74 19.53
C ARG A 134 1.83 -15.79 19.13
N PRO A 135 2.08 -16.82 19.95
CA PRO A 135 2.93 -17.95 19.53
C PRO A 135 2.28 -18.65 18.32
N MET A 136 3.08 -18.83 17.27
CA MET A 136 2.60 -19.36 15.99
C MET A 136 2.71 -20.89 15.94
N THR A 137 1.57 -21.56 16.05
CA THR A 137 1.42 -22.99 15.80
C THR A 137 1.26 -23.28 14.30
N LEU A 138 1.47 -24.52 13.87
CA LEU A 138 1.27 -24.91 12.45
C LEU A 138 -0.14 -24.57 11.95
N ARG A 139 -1.17 -24.81 12.76
CA ARG A 139 -2.56 -24.46 12.42
C ARG A 139 -2.72 -22.95 12.18
N LEU A 140 -2.10 -22.12 13.00
CA LEU A 140 -2.15 -20.66 12.85
C LEU A 140 -1.39 -20.20 11.60
N TRP A 141 -0.26 -20.81 11.27
CA TRP A 141 0.45 -20.55 10.01
C TRP A 141 -0.42 -20.87 8.78
N LEU A 142 -1.10 -22.02 8.78
CA LEU A 142 -1.98 -22.42 7.68
C LEU A 142 -3.17 -21.45 7.53
N LEU A 143 -3.82 -21.09 8.64
CA LEU A 143 -4.93 -20.10 8.63
C LEU A 143 -4.47 -18.72 8.17
N ALA A 144 -3.30 -18.25 8.65
CA ALA A 144 -2.73 -16.99 8.22
C ALA A 144 -2.41 -16.99 6.72
N SER A 145 -1.87 -18.08 6.20
CA SER A 145 -1.61 -18.24 4.76
C SER A 145 -2.90 -18.21 3.95
N LEU A 146 -3.94 -18.90 4.40
CA LEU A 146 -5.25 -18.89 3.74
C LEU A 146 -5.87 -17.48 3.66
N LEU A 147 -5.66 -16.64 4.67
CA LEU A 147 -6.10 -15.24 4.66
C LEU A 147 -5.18 -14.35 3.81
N LEU A 148 -3.88 -14.64 3.82
CA LEU A 148 -2.88 -13.83 3.12
C LEU A 148 -2.96 -13.97 1.60
N LEU A 149 -3.22 -15.17 1.08
CA LEU A 149 -3.24 -15.45 -0.35
C LEU A 149 -4.25 -14.58 -1.13
N PRO A 150 -5.55 -14.47 -0.75
CA PRO A 150 -6.48 -13.57 -1.42
C PRO A 150 -6.09 -12.08 -1.27
N MET A 151 -5.45 -11.69 -0.15
CA MET A 151 -4.95 -10.33 0.02
C MET A 151 -3.80 -10.03 -0.94
N ALA A 152 -2.91 -10.98 -1.16
CA ALA A 152 -1.81 -10.86 -2.11
C ALA A 152 -2.30 -10.79 -3.56
N PHE A 153 -3.26 -11.63 -3.95
CA PHE A 153 -3.93 -11.55 -5.26
C PHE A 153 -4.58 -10.17 -5.45
N TYR A 154 -5.36 -9.72 -4.48
CA TYR A 154 -5.99 -8.41 -4.49
C TYR A 154 -4.97 -7.27 -4.58
N SER A 155 -3.85 -7.38 -3.85
CA SER A 155 -2.74 -6.43 -3.96
C SER A 155 -2.19 -6.36 -5.38
N GLY A 156 -2.04 -7.47 -6.07
CA GLY A 156 -1.62 -7.52 -7.48
C GLY A 156 -2.63 -6.87 -8.41
N TRP A 157 -3.91 -7.14 -8.18
CA TRP A 157 -5.01 -6.75 -9.06
C TRP A 157 -5.39 -5.26 -8.94
N ILE A 158 -5.77 -4.80 -7.75
CA ILE A 158 -6.32 -3.44 -7.52
C ILE A 158 -5.38 -2.58 -6.69
N THR A 159 -4.68 -3.21 -5.74
CA THR A 159 -3.69 -2.60 -4.83
C THR A 159 -4.25 -1.58 -3.83
N ALA A 160 -5.28 -0.79 -4.18
CA ALA A 160 -5.86 0.20 -3.30
C ALA A 160 -6.37 -0.43 -2.00
N GLY A 161 -5.83 0.00 -0.86
CA GLY A 161 -6.22 -0.55 0.44
C GLY A 161 -5.64 -1.92 0.81
N ALA A 162 -4.90 -2.60 -0.07
CA ALA A 162 -4.30 -3.91 0.23
C ALA A 162 -3.42 -3.88 1.50
N GLY A 163 -2.68 -2.79 1.71
CA GLY A 163 -1.90 -2.59 2.93
C GLY A 163 -2.76 -2.57 4.19
N ILE A 164 -3.95 -1.99 4.11
CA ILE A 164 -4.89 -1.95 5.24
C ILE A 164 -5.32 -3.37 5.64
N PHE A 165 -5.67 -4.22 4.68
CA PHE A 165 -6.03 -5.62 4.96
C PHE A 165 -4.88 -6.36 5.63
N THR A 166 -3.65 -6.18 5.12
CA THR A 166 -2.47 -6.81 5.70
C THR A 166 -2.17 -6.27 7.09
N THR A 167 -2.34 -4.96 7.33
CA THR A 167 -2.22 -4.37 8.66
C THR A 167 -3.23 -4.99 9.63
N TYR A 168 -4.48 -5.16 9.20
CA TYR A 168 -5.47 -5.84 10.04
C TYR A 168 -5.14 -7.31 10.30
N LEU A 169 -4.55 -8.01 9.34
CA LEU A 169 -4.05 -9.37 9.58
C LEU A 169 -3.03 -9.39 10.72
N TYR A 170 -2.08 -8.45 10.73
CA TYR A 170 -1.10 -8.36 11.80
C TYR A 170 -1.72 -7.95 13.15
N LEU A 171 -2.61 -6.99 13.15
CA LEU A 171 -3.30 -6.54 14.36
C LEU A 171 -4.16 -7.64 14.98
N LEU A 172 -5.03 -8.28 14.18
CA LEU A 172 -6.04 -9.21 14.67
C LEU A 172 -5.51 -10.62 14.87
N PHE A 173 -4.71 -11.09 13.92
CA PHE A 173 -4.27 -12.47 13.89
C PHE A 173 -2.97 -12.69 14.64
N PHE A 174 -1.98 -11.82 14.41
CA PHE A 174 -0.68 -11.89 15.08
C PHE A 174 -0.65 -11.13 16.41
N ARG A 175 -1.67 -10.31 16.71
CA ARG A 175 -1.77 -9.45 17.91
C ARG A 175 -0.61 -8.45 18.04
N TYR A 176 -0.22 -7.88 16.94
CA TYR A 176 0.72 -6.76 16.95
C TYR A 176 -0.01 -5.46 17.32
N ASP A 177 0.71 -4.50 17.88
CA ASP A 177 0.22 -3.14 18.01
C ASP A 177 0.22 -2.43 16.64
N GLN A 178 -0.35 -1.22 16.59
CA GLN A 178 -0.49 -0.47 15.34
C GLN A 178 0.86 -0.17 14.70
N LEU A 179 1.89 0.16 15.49
CA LEU A 179 3.19 0.55 14.97
C LEU A 179 3.93 -0.66 14.36
N HIS A 180 3.95 -1.80 15.05
CA HIS A 180 4.54 -3.03 14.52
C HIS A 180 3.77 -3.55 13.29
N ALA A 181 2.43 -3.53 13.32
CA ALA A 181 1.61 -3.93 12.18
C ALA A 181 1.87 -3.03 10.95
N THR A 182 1.97 -1.71 11.16
CA THR A 182 2.35 -0.74 10.12
C THR A 182 3.74 -1.03 9.56
N ALA A 183 4.72 -1.23 10.44
CA ALA A 183 6.09 -1.52 10.05
C ALA A 183 6.18 -2.79 9.19
N MET A 184 5.51 -3.86 9.61
CA MET A 184 5.48 -5.13 8.88
C MET A 184 4.79 -4.99 7.52
N THR A 185 3.62 -4.34 7.48
CA THR A 185 2.88 -4.12 6.22
C THR A 185 3.71 -3.35 5.20
N LEU A 186 4.23 -2.20 5.59
CA LEU A 186 4.93 -1.34 4.65
C LEU A 186 6.25 -1.95 4.18
N SER A 187 6.96 -2.63 5.07
CA SER A 187 8.22 -3.28 4.72
C SER A 187 7.99 -4.50 3.84
N ALA A 188 7.17 -5.47 4.26
CA ALA A 188 6.97 -6.71 3.52
C ALA A 188 6.20 -6.49 2.22
N ASN A 189 5.06 -5.79 2.25
CA ASN A 189 4.29 -5.54 1.04
C ASN A 189 5.01 -4.58 0.08
N GLY A 190 5.76 -3.59 0.61
CA GLY A 190 6.56 -2.69 -0.22
C GLY A 190 7.62 -3.47 -0.99
N ILE A 191 8.50 -4.18 -0.29
CA ILE A 191 9.65 -4.85 -0.89
C ILE A 191 9.23 -6.05 -1.76
N PHE A 192 8.30 -6.88 -1.30
CA PHE A 192 7.93 -8.08 -2.06
C PHE A 192 6.77 -7.81 -3.01
N TRP A 193 5.61 -7.40 -2.50
CA TRP A 193 4.40 -7.38 -3.31
C TRP A 193 4.38 -6.22 -4.31
N ASN A 194 4.78 -5.03 -3.87
CA ASN A 194 4.75 -3.87 -4.78
C ASN A 194 5.95 -3.84 -5.72
N MET A 195 7.17 -4.23 -5.27
CA MET A 195 8.31 -4.35 -6.21
C MET A 195 8.10 -5.45 -7.24
N VAL A 196 7.56 -6.62 -6.83
CA VAL A 196 7.25 -7.70 -7.79
C VAL A 196 6.11 -7.29 -8.72
N GLY A 197 5.07 -6.61 -8.20
CA GLY A 197 4.01 -6.06 -9.02
C GLY A 197 4.52 -5.00 -10.01
N ALA A 198 5.40 -4.11 -9.57
CA ALA A 198 6.07 -3.13 -10.44
C ALA A 198 6.90 -3.84 -11.52
N GLY A 199 7.72 -4.82 -11.14
CA GLY A 199 8.49 -5.63 -12.07
C GLY A 199 7.60 -6.32 -13.12
N SER A 200 6.45 -6.85 -12.70
CA SER A 200 5.47 -7.46 -13.61
C SER A 200 4.91 -6.43 -14.60
N HIS A 201 4.57 -5.22 -14.16
CA HIS A 201 4.11 -4.14 -15.04
C HIS A 201 5.20 -3.60 -15.97
N ILE A 202 6.46 -3.55 -15.49
CA ILE A 202 7.62 -3.20 -16.32
C ILE A 202 7.76 -4.21 -17.47
N PHE A 203 7.66 -5.50 -17.15
CA PHE A 203 7.76 -6.57 -18.15
C PHE A 203 6.62 -6.52 -19.18
N LEU A 204 5.44 -6.05 -18.77
CA LEU A 204 4.28 -5.87 -19.64
C LEU A 204 4.28 -4.52 -20.40
N GLY A 205 5.28 -3.67 -20.21
CA GLY A 205 5.40 -2.38 -20.89
C GLY A 205 4.42 -1.29 -20.41
N HIS A 206 3.85 -1.43 -19.21
CA HIS A 206 2.84 -0.51 -18.69
C HIS A 206 3.43 0.70 -17.94
N THR A 207 4.73 0.68 -17.64
CA THR A 207 5.36 1.71 -16.79
C THR A 207 5.67 2.97 -17.59
N VAL A 208 5.24 4.12 -17.09
CA VAL A 208 5.56 5.44 -17.66
C VAL A 208 6.87 5.92 -17.06
N TRP A 209 7.99 5.61 -17.73
CA TRP A 209 9.35 5.85 -17.21
C TRP A 209 9.66 7.32 -16.91
N ALA A 210 9.09 8.24 -17.66
CA ALA A 210 9.30 9.67 -17.44
C ALA A 210 8.81 10.15 -16.06
N LEU A 211 7.84 9.44 -15.45
CA LEU A 211 7.37 9.73 -14.10
C LEU A 211 8.18 9.02 -13.00
N ALA A 212 8.95 8.00 -13.36
CA ALA A 212 9.64 7.14 -12.39
C ALA A 212 10.56 7.93 -11.43
N PRO A 213 11.42 8.89 -11.87
CA PRO A 213 12.27 9.63 -10.95
C PRO A 213 11.48 10.42 -9.91
N GLY A 214 10.42 11.12 -10.34
CA GLY A 214 9.53 11.88 -9.44
C GLY A 214 8.81 10.97 -8.46
N LEU A 215 8.20 9.88 -8.94
CA LEU A 215 7.46 8.93 -8.12
C LEU A 215 8.36 8.22 -7.11
N ILE A 216 9.54 7.76 -7.52
CA ILE A 216 10.52 7.08 -6.65
C ILE A 216 11.06 8.04 -5.59
N GLY A 217 11.51 9.24 -6.01
CA GLY A 217 12.02 10.26 -5.09
C GLY A 217 10.98 10.69 -4.06
N GLY A 218 9.75 10.97 -4.51
CA GLY A 218 8.62 11.29 -3.64
C GLY A 218 8.31 10.17 -2.66
N ALA A 219 8.26 8.91 -3.14
CA ALA A 219 7.98 7.75 -2.30
C ALA A 219 9.05 7.52 -1.23
N LEU A 220 10.34 7.55 -1.60
CA LEU A 220 11.44 7.36 -0.66
C LEU A 220 11.44 8.42 0.44
N LEU A 221 11.39 9.70 0.06
CA LEU A 221 11.43 10.82 1.01
C LEU A 221 10.15 10.86 1.85
N GLY A 222 8.98 10.76 1.22
CA GLY A 222 7.70 10.78 1.91
C GLY A 222 7.58 9.65 2.93
N SER A 223 7.92 8.41 2.53
CA SER A 223 7.82 7.27 3.43
C SER A 223 8.85 7.30 4.56
N TYR A 224 10.06 7.75 4.29
CA TYR A 224 11.08 7.93 5.33
C TYR A 224 10.64 8.96 6.38
N CYS A 225 10.15 10.12 5.95
CA CYS A 225 9.63 11.17 6.83
C CYS A 225 8.41 10.70 7.61
N GLY A 226 7.45 10.06 6.93
CA GLY A 226 6.23 9.54 7.55
C GLY A 226 6.53 8.49 8.62
N ALA A 227 7.38 7.50 8.32
CA ALA A 227 7.79 6.49 9.28
C ALA A 227 8.55 7.09 10.47
N SER A 228 9.43 8.07 10.23
CA SER A 228 10.17 8.77 11.28
C SER A 228 9.23 9.52 12.23
N LEU A 229 8.19 10.16 11.70
CA LEU A 229 7.18 10.84 12.50
C LEU A 229 6.29 9.82 13.23
N GLY A 230 5.87 8.74 12.57
CA GLY A 230 5.06 7.69 13.14
C GLY A 230 5.70 7.03 14.37
N ILE A 231 7.00 6.70 14.27
CA ILE A 231 7.78 6.16 15.38
C ILE A 231 7.81 7.13 16.58
N LYS A 232 7.93 8.43 16.32
CA LYS A 232 7.97 9.44 17.38
C LYS A 232 6.62 9.69 18.03
N LYS A 233 5.53 9.66 17.27
CA LYS A 233 4.18 10.00 17.73
C LYS A 233 3.40 8.82 18.29
N GLY A 234 3.75 7.59 17.91
CA GLY A 234 3.17 6.36 18.45
C GLY A 234 1.78 6.01 17.92
N ASN A 235 1.20 4.97 18.51
CA ASN A 235 0.03 4.27 18.01
C ASN A 235 -1.24 5.13 17.84
N GLN A 236 -1.55 6.01 18.79
CA GLN A 236 -2.78 6.83 18.75
C GLN A 236 -2.77 7.83 17.58
N PHE A 237 -1.63 8.47 17.35
CA PHE A 237 -1.45 9.41 16.24
C PHE A 237 -1.56 8.71 14.89
N LEU A 238 -0.93 7.55 14.74
CA LEU A 238 -1.03 6.72 13.53
C LEU A 238 -2.48 6.37 13.21
N ARG A 239 -3.24 5.94 14.20
CA ARG A 239 -4.66 5.63 14.05
C ARG A 239 -5.49 6.85 13.64
N PHE A 240 -5.25 8.01 14.25
CA PHE A 240 -5.96 9.25 13.90
C PHE A 240 -5.73 9.63 12.44
N ILE A 241 -4.48 9.65 11.99
CA ILE A 241 -4.14 9.96 10.59
C ILE A 241 -4.75 8.94 9.62
N PHE A 242 -4.75 7.66 9.98
CA PHE A 242 -5.40 6.63 9.20
C PHE A 242 -6.90 6.91 8.98
N LEU A 243 -7.64 7.16 10.06
CA LEU A 243 -9.07 7.45 9.99
C LEU A 243 -9.35 8.74 9.20
N LEU A 244 -8.55 9.77 9.40
CA LEU A 244 -8.68 11.04 8.68
C LEU A 244 -8.47 10.85 7.17
N SER A 245 -7.38 10.20 6.76
CA SER A 245 -7.07 9.96 5.35
C SER A 245 -8.13 9.09 4.67
N ALA A 246 -8.60 8.05 5.36
CA ALA A 246 -9.66 7.18 4.89
C ALA A 246 -10.98 7.94 4.70
N SER A 247 -11.35 8.81 5.64
CA SER A 247 -12.58 9.62 5.58
C SER A 247 -12.53 10.63 4.41
N ILE A 248 -11.41 11.32 4.24
CA ILE A 248 -11.22 12.27 3.12
C ILE A 248 -11.36 11.54 1.78
N THR A 249 -10.72 10.38 1.65
CA THR A 249 -10.80 9.59 0.40
C THR A 249 -12.23 9.15 0.11
N ALA A 250 -12.98 8.71 1.14
CA ALA A 250 -14.39 8.36 0.97
C ALA A 250 -15.23 9.53 0.46
N LEU A 251 -15.06 10.71 1.05
CA LEU A 251 -15.80 11.91 0.64
C LEU A 251 -15.48 12.34 -0.80
N LEU A 252 -14.22 12.20 -1.24
CA LEU A 252 -13.82 12.52 -2.61
C LEU A 252 -14.38 11.54 -3.65
N LEU A 253 -14.65 10.29 -3.26
CA LEU A 253 -15.21 9.27 -4.15
C LEU A 253 -16.75 9.30 -4.24
N LEU A 254 -17.42 9.97 -3.30
CA LEU A 254 -18.88 10.18 -3.30
C LEU A 254 -19.31 11.36 -4.18
N ARG A 255 -18.36 12.14 -4.70
CA ARG A 255 -18.59 13.24 -5.66
C ARG A 255 -18.34 12.81 -7.10
#